data_9eca29d82fb4b7b1760e3b5c32a21388
#
_entry.id   9eca29d82fb4b7b1760e3b5c32a21388
#
_cell.length_a   1.000
_cell.length_b   1.000
_cell.length_c   1.000
_cell.angle_alpha   90.00
_cell.angle_beta   90.00
_cell.angle_gamma   90.00
#
_symmetry.space_group_name_H-M   'P 1'
#
loop_
_entity.id
_entity.type
_entity.pdbx_description
1 polymer ?
#
loop_
_entity_poly.entity_id
_entity_poly.type
_entity_poly.pdbx_seq_one_letter_code
_entity_poly.pdbx_strand_id
1 'polypeptide(L)'
;SGEQMGCILGENRGDVSITASLDEIAENPYLIFEQYQGMDPDDSIPFYKIDNGIIASPEYGIGDLFDAGATQRLRAFCVDELNRIAAHSFGKAETILRSVTERQERMPEWRRYPFRLKHFRIDGEIFDKALHLREDGEGNLYLYLKWVYEDEREIERVFTMLAERPDISLKMAVSRERFKQKLRMPDSRLLETAAGQYEAILDRQADICMQIFSKPVCVLSGAAGTGKTTVIRAIVENIKRVHGSGAGFLLMAPTGKAAERMKQQTKEDSSTIHSFLASNGWLNRNFTMKRMGG
;
A
#
# COMPACT_ATOMS: atom_id res chain seq x y z
N SER A 1 25.46 3.92 -12.12
CA SER A 1 26.85 4.27 -11.73
C SER A 1 27.73 3.02 -11.68
N GLY A 2 29.06 3.21 -11.61
CA GLY A 2 30.00 2.11 -11.41
C GLY A 2 29.76 1.36 -10.10
N GLU A 3 29.38 2.05 -9.04
CA GLU A 3 29.01 1.47 -7.75
C GLU A 3 27.76 0.56 -7.86
N GLN A 4 26.70 1.03 -8.52
CA GLN A 4 25.50 0.22 -8.75
C GLN A 4 25.85 -1.06 -9.51
N MET A 5 26.66 -0.97 -10.57
CA MET A 5 27.11 -2.14 -11.32
C MET A 5 27.98 -3.08 -10.48
N GLY A 6 28.84 -2.54 -9.62
CA GLY A 6 29.62 -3.33 -8.68
C GLY A 6 28.74 -4.13 -7.71
N CYS A 7 27.67 -3.53 -7.19
CA CYS A 7 26.69 -4.23 -6.34
C CYS A 7 25.92 -5.30 -7.12
N ILE A 8 25.49 -5.02 -8.37
CA ILE A 8 24.69 -5.94 -9.17
C ILE A 8 25.51 -7.17 -9.60
N LEU A 9 26.75 -6.97 -10.03
CA LEU A 9 27.63 -8.04 -10.52
C LEU A 9 28.38 -8.77 -9.40
N GLY A 10 28.44 -8.17 -8.21
CA GLY A 10 29.15 -8.70 -7.06
C GLY A 10 28.39 -9.79 -6.29
N GLU A 11 29.07 -10.39 -5.31
CA GLU A 11 28.49 -11.39 -4.42
C GLU A 11 27.41 -10.79 -3.49
N ASN A 12 27.47 -9.48 -3.22
CA ASN A 12 26.59 -8.77 -2.27
C ASN A 12 25.34 -8.18 -2.93
N ARG A 13 24.91 -8.69 -4.10
CA ARG A 13 23.70 -8.19 -4.79
C ARG A 13 22.42 -8.33 -3.96
N GLY A 14 22.40 -9.24 -2.99
CA GLY A 14 21.30 -9.36 -2.01
C GLY A 14 21.13 -8.12 -1.14
N ASP A 15 22.20 -7.36 -0.89
CA ASP A 15 22.14 -6.12 -0.08
C ASP A 15 21.34 -5.01 -0.79
N VAL A 16 21.25 -5.08 -2.13
CA VAL A 16 20.41 -4.20 -2.97
C VAL A 16 19.14 -4.89 -3.47
N SER A 17 18.67 -5.91 -2.73
CA SER A 17 17.43 -6.67 -2.98
C SER A 17 17.38 -7.46 -4.28
N ILE A 18 18.49 -7.63 -5.01
CA ILE A 18 18.54 -8.48 -6.20
C ILE A 18 18.69 -9.93 -5.78
N THR A 19 17.64 -10.71 -6.03
CA THR A 19 17.60 -12.16 -5.76
C THR A 19 17.93 -12.99 -7.00
N ALA A 20 17.85 -12.40 -8.19
CA ALA A 20 18.15 -13.07 -9.44
C ALA A 20 19.65 -13.40 -9.56
N SER A 21 19.94 -14.56 -10.15
CA SER A 21 21.30 -14.96 -10.54
C SER A 21 21.80 -14.11 -11.72
N LEU A 22 23.09 -14.13 -11.98
CA LEU A 22 23.67 -13.44 -13.14
C LEU A 22 23.16 -14.01 -14.45
N ASP A 23 22.93 -15.32 -14.53
CA ASP A 23 22.36 -15.97 -15.71
C ASP A 23 20.93 -15.51 -15.96
N GLU A 24 20.08 -15.43 -14.91
CA GLU A 24 18.73 -14.90 -15.04
C GLU A 24 18.72 -13.41 -15.45
N ILE A 25 19.67 -12.61 -14.96
CA ILE A 25 19.83 -11.20 -15.37
C ILE A 25 20.29 -11.12 -16.82
N ALA A 26 21.18 -12.01 -17.29
CA ALA A 26 21.61 -12.06 -18.67
C ALA A 26 20.45 -12.42 -19.62
N GLU A 27 19.59 -13.35 -19.21
CA GLU A 27 18.37 -13.71 -19.97
C GLU A 27 17.30 -12.63 -19.91
N ASN A 28 17.19 -11.91 -18.78
CA ASN A 28 16.22 -10.85 -18.57
C ASN A 28 16.83 -9.66 -17.80
N PRO A 29 17.48 -8.73 -18.49
CA PRO A 29 18.10 -7.56 -17.87
C PRO A 29 17.12 -6.63 -17.13
N TYR A 30 15.81 -6.70 -17.42
CA TYR A 30 14.80 -5.92 -16.71
C TYR A 30 14.65 -6.32 -15.24
N LEU A 31 15.15 -7.50 -14.82
CA LEU A 31 15.20 -7.89 -13.41
C LEU A 31 16.00 -6.88 -12.56
N ILE A 32 16.97 -6.20 -13.16
CA ILE A 32 17.72 -5.12 -12.51
C ILE A 32 16.76 -3.98 -12.11
N PHE A 33 15.91 -3.52 -13.03
CA PHE A 33 14.93 -2.49 -12.74
C PHE A 33 13.87 -2.97 -11.73
N GLU A 34 13.41 -4.21 -11.88
CA GLU A 34 12.32 -4.77 -11.07
C GLU A 34 12.72 -5.06 -9.62
N GLN A 35 13.99 -5.37 -9.36
CA GLN A 35 14.46 -5.85 -8.05
C GLN A 35 15.39 -4.87 -7.33
N TYR A 36 16.14 -4.02 -8.05
CA TYR A 36 17.13 -3.15 -7.44
C TYR A 36 16.49 -2.15 -6.48
N GLN A 37 16.93 -2.21 -5.23
CA GLN A 37 16.62 -1.23 -4.19
C GLN A 37 17.94 -0.80 -3.55
N GLY A 38 18.38 0.41 -3.88
CA GLY A 38 19.60 0.96 -3.31
C GLY A 38 19.49 1.30 -1.83
N MET A 39 20.59 1.79 -1.27
CA MET A 39 20.67 2.14 0.16
C MET A 39 19.87 3.39 0.51
N ASP A 40 19.68 4.28 -0.46
CA ASP A 40 18.92 5.53 -0.32
C ASP A 40 17.65 5.50 -1.18
N PRO A 41 16.59 6.22 -0.80
CA PRO A 41 15.33 6.27 -1.56
C PRO A 41 15.49 6.71 -3.02
N ASP A 42 16.49 7.57 -3.29
CA ASP A 42 16.79 8.08 -4.63
C ASP A 42 17.72 7.15 -5.42
N ASP A 43 18.29 6.13 -4.78
CA ASP A 43 19.17 5.14 -5.43
C ASP A 43 18.32 4.05 -6.07
N SER A 44 17.79 4.35 -7.23
CA SER A 44 17.00 3.44 -8.07
C SER A 44 17.55 3.35 -9.49
N ILE A 45 17.26 2.26 -10.18
CA ILE A 45 17.61 2.09 -11.58
C ILE A 45 16.30 2.10 -12.38
N PRO A 46 15.95 3.23 -13.02
CA PRO A 46 14.69 3.34 -13.71
C PRO A 46 14.66 2.51 -15.00
N PHE A 47 13.44 2.06 -15.37
CA PHE A 47 13.16 1.26 -16.56
C PHE A 47 13.90 1.76 -17.81
N TYR A 48 13.85 3.08 -18.08
CA TYR A 48 14.41 3.63 -19.31
C TYR A 48 15.93 3.46 -19.44
N LYS A 49 16.67 3.38 -18.32
CA LYS A 49 18.12 3.15 -18.35
C LYS A 49 18.46 1.75 -18.84
N ILE A 50 17.71 0.76 -18.37
CA ILE A 50 17.88 -0.63 -18.82
C ILE A 50 17.43 -0.76 -20.28
N ASP A 51 16.22 -0.29 -20.59
CA ASP A 51 15.61 -0.39 -21.90
C ASP A 51 16.46 0.29 -23.00
N ASN A 52 17.07 1.46 -22.69
CA ASN A 52 17.96 2.14 -23.61
C ASN A 52 19.29 1.39 -23.81
N GLY A 53 19.78 0.71 -22.79
CA GLY A 53 21.05 -0.01 -22.86
C GLY A 53 20.97 -1.32 -23.65
N ILE A 54 19.84 -2.03 -23.58
CA ILE A 54 19.69 -3.36 -24.20
C ILE A 54 19.07 -3.32 -25.60
N ILE A 55 18.30 -2.26 -25.91
CA ILE A 55 17.79 -2.00 -27.26
C ILE A 55 18.51 -0.77 -27.80
N ALA A 56 19.73 -0.98 -28.22
CA ALA A 56 20.65 0.07 -28.69
C ALA A 56 20.22 0.61 -30.06
N SER A 57 20.71 1.83 -30.41
CA SER A 57 20.52 2.35 -31.75
C SER A 57 21.26 1.49 -32.78
N PRO A 58 20.63 1.17 -33.93
CA PRO A 58 21.29 0.47 -35.04
C PRO A 58 22.58 1.11 -35.50
N GLU A 59 22.75 2.42 -35.32
CA GLU A 59 23.94 3.19 -35.65
C GLU A 59 25.22 2.71 -34.91
N TYR A 60 25.04 2.07 -33.73
CA TYR A 60 26.18 1.55 -32.97
C TYR A 60 26.72 0.20 -33.49
N GLY A 61 26.02 -0.46 -34.43
CA GLY A 61 26.45 -1.72 -35.03
C GLY A 61 26.57 -2.90 -34.05
N ILE A 62 25.98 -2.78 -32.84
CA ILE A 62 26.07 -3.81 -31.78
C ILE A 62 25.09 -4.96 -32.03
N GLY A 63 24.14 -4.78 -32.95
CA GLY A 63 23.00 -5.70 -33.15
C GLY A 63 21.96 -5.60 -32.07
N ASP A 64 20.84 -6.32 -32.22
CA ASP A 64 19.80 -6.37 -31.23
C ASP A 64 20.23 -7.30 -30.10
N LEU A 65 20.67 -6.72 -28.98
CA LEU A 65 20.99 -7.48 -27.76
C LEU A 65 19.71 -8.05 -27.11
N PHE A 66 18.56 -7.46 -27.39
CA PHE A 66 17.27 -7.85 -26.85
C PHE A 66 16.13 -7.51 -27.83
N ASP A 67 15.15 -8.41 -27.97
CA ASP A 67 14.00 -8.18 -28.85
C ASP A 67 13.07 -7.10 -28.27
N ALA A 68 12.76 -6.09 -29.10
CA ALA A 68 11.81 -5.03 -28.74
C ALA A 68 10.40 -5.56 -28.42
N GLY A 69 10.04 -6.73 -28.97
CA GLY A 69 8.77 -7.43 -28.74
C GLY A 69 8.81 -8.47 -27.62
N ALA A 70 9.92 -8.60 -26.89
CA ALA A 70 10.04 -9.60 -25.83
C ALA A 70 9.00 -9.43 -24.73
N THR A 71 8.44 -10.54 -24.23
CA THR A 71 7.45 -10.55 -23.16
C THR A 71 8.01 -9.98 -21.85
N GLN A 72 9.29 -10.19 -21.58
CA GLN A 72 10.01 -9.61 -20.43
C GLN A 72 9.96 -8.07 -20.46
N ARG A 73 10.08 -7.48 -21.65
CA ARG A 73 9.95 -6.03 -21.83
C ARG A 73 8.54 -5.53 -21.55
N LEU A 74 7.53 -6.24 -22.06
CA LEU A 74 6.13 -5.91 -21.76
C LEU A 74 5.86 -5.99 -20.24
N ARG A 75 6.37 -7.03 -19.58
CA ARG A 75 6.28 -7.17 -18.14
C ARG A 75 6.89 -5.96 -17.43
N ALA A 76 8.10 -5.57 -17.80
CA ALA A 76 8.79 -4.42 -17.21
C ALA A 76 8.05 -3.09 -17.44
N PHE A 77 7.47 -2.88 -18.63
CA PHE A 77 6.57 -1.76 -18.86
C PHE A 77 5.38 -1.75 -17.90
N CYS A 78 4.72 -2.91 -17.71
CA CYS A 78 3.58 -3.03 -16.82
C CYS A 78 3.97 -2.76 -15.36
N VAL A 79 5.12 -3.26 -14.92
CA VAL A 79 5.66 -2.99 -13.57
C VAL A 79 5.91 -1.48 -13.38
N ASP A 80 6.53 -0.81 -14.38
CA ASP A 80 6.79 0.63 -14.32
C ASP A 80 5.50 1.46 -14.31
N GLU A 81 4.49 1.09 -15.10
CA GLU A 81 3.18 1.75 -15.09
C GLU A 81 2.44 1.56 -13.77
N LEU A 82 2.44 0.34 -13.23
CA LEU A 82 1.79 0.05 -11.94
C LEU A 82 2.45 0.78 -10.77
N ASN A 83 3.78 0.89 -10.78
CA ASN A 83 4.52 1.67 -9.77
C ASN A 83 4.15 3.16 -9.78
N ARG A 84 3.65 3.69 -10.89
CA ARG A 84 3.21 5.09 -11.02
C ARG A 84 1.78 5.32 -10.56
N ILE A 85 1.00 4.26 -10.40
CA ILE A 85 -0.39 4.35 -9.93
C ILE A 85 -0.40 4.53 -8.41
N ALA A 86 -0.39 5.79 -7.95
CA ALA A 86 -0.31 6.09 -6.52
C ALA A 86 -1.60 5.80 -5.72
N ALA A 87 -2.76 5.65 -6.40
CA ALA A 87 -4.07 5.58 -5.75
C ALA A 87 -4.73 4.19 -5.75
N HIS A 88 -4.18 3.24 -6.49
CA HIS A 88 -4.76 1.91 -6.68
C HIS A 88 -3.69 0.83 -6.65
N SER A 89 -4.03 -0.33 -6.12
CA SER A 89 -3.15 -1.51 -6.08
C SER A 89 -3.08 -2.26 -7.41
N PHE A 90 -3.97 -1.94 -8.36
CA PHE A 90 -4.07 -2.62 -9.65
C PHE A 90 -4.50 -1.68 -10.78
N GLY A 91 -4.30 -2.11 -12.02
CA GLY A 91 -4.75 -1.43 -13.21
C GLY A 91 -5.41 -2.38 -14.22
N LYS A 92 -6.36 -1.85 -15.01
CA LYS A 92 -6.94 -2.60 -16.11
C LYS A 92 -5.91 -2.76 -17.24
N ALA A 93 -5.72 -3.98 -17.73
CA ALA A 93 -4.69 -4.31 -18.73
C ALA A 93 -4.78 -3.43 -19.99
N GLU A 94 -5.99 -3.12 -20.49
CA GLU A 94 -6.17 -2.23 -21.63
C GLU A 94 -5.69 -0.80 -21.35
N THR A 95 -5.90 -0.30 -20.14
CA THR A 95 -5.44 1.05 -19.75
C THR A 95 -3.92 1.10 -19.67
N ILE A 96 -3.32 0.07 -19.07
CA ILE A 96 -1.84 -0.06 -18.98
C ILE A 96 -1.25 -0.17 -20.39
N LEU A 97 -1.81 -1.02 -21.27
CA LEU A 97 -1.34 -1.15 -22.65
C LEU A 97 -1.45 0.15 -23.44
N ARG A 98 -2.51 0.92 -23.22
CA ARG A 98 -2.64 2.25 -23.84
C ARG A 98 -1.51 3.17 -23.40
N SER A 99 -1.23 3.25 -22.11
CA SER A 99 -0.11 4.03 -21.58
C SER A 99 1.23 3.57 -22.15
N VAL A 100 1.45 2.25 -22.23
CA VAL A 100 2.66 1.66 -22.85
C VAL A 100 2.76 2.06 -24.33
N THR A 101 1.67 2.05 -25.09
CA THR A 101 1.64 2.47 -26.50
C THR A 101 2.00 3.94 -26.64
N GLU A 102 1.36 4.82 -25.86
CA GLU A 102 1.64 6.26 -25.86
C GLU A 102 3.11 6.57 -25.50
N ARG A 103 3.70 5.80 -24.61
CA ARG A 103 5.13 5.92 -24.29
C ARG A 103 6.02 5.49 -25.45
N GLN A 104 5.68 4.38 -26.12
CA GLN A 104 6.44 3.88 -27.26
C GLN A 104 6.35 4.84 -28.47
N GLU A 105 5.25 5.55 -28.67
CA GLU A 105 5.13 6.58 -29.72
C GLU A 105 6.18 7.68 -29.62
N ARG A 106 6.68 7.93 -28.40
CA ARG A 106 7.77 8.89 -28.14
C ARG A 106 9.16 8.29 -28.29
N MET A 107 9.27 6.99 -28.53
CA MET A 107 10.55 6.29 -28.75
C MET A 107 10.89 6.24 -30.23
N PRO A 108 12.17 6.04 -30.59
CA PRO A 108 12.58 5.77 -31.96
C PRO A 108 11.86 4.54 -32.53
N GLU A 109 11.67 4.50 -33.86
CA GLU A 109 10.86 3.48 -34.53
C GLU A 109 11.37 2.06 -34.25
N TRP A 110 12.67 1.82 -34.26
CA TRP A 110 13.27 0.49 -33.99
C TRP A 110 13.02 -0.05 -32.58
N ARG A 111 12.54 0.80 -31.67
CA ARG A 111 12.19 0.39 -30.29
C ARG A 111 10.70 0.19 -30.09
N ARG A 112 9.88 0.45 -31.10
CA ARG A 112 8.43 0.31 -31.00
C ARG A 112 8.00 -1.11 -31.31
N TYR A 113 7.09 -1.62 -30.51
CA TYR A 113 6.45 -2.90 -30.74
C TYR A 113 4.97 -2.84 -30.34
N PRO A 114 4.04 -3.31 -31.20
CA PRO A 114 2.61 -3.20 -30.95
C PRO A 114 2.14 -4.30 -29.98
N PHE A 115 2.42 -4.12 -28.68
CA PHE A 115 1.89 -5.02 -27.67
C PHE A 115 0.35 -5.01 -27.64
N ARG A 116 -0.23 -6.18 -27.38
CA ARG A 116 -1.70 -6.39 -27.36
C ARG A 116 -2.08 -7.30 -26.18
N LEU A 117 -3.35 -7.31 -25.78
CA LEU A 117 -3.86 -8.14 -24.68
C LEU A 117 -3.51 -9.64 -24.84
N LYS A 118 -3.46 -10.15 -26.07
CA LYS A 118 -3.07 -11.54 -26.31
C LYS A 118 -1.70 -11.92 -25.74
N HIS A 119 -0.76 -10.98 -25.66
CA HIS A 119 0.58 -11.27 -25.13
C HIS A 119 0.57 -11.67 -23.66
N PHE A 120 -0.38 -11.18 -22.86
CA PHE A 120 -0.54 -11.61 -21.48
C PHE A 120 -0.97 -13.07 -21.33
N ARG A 121 -1.54 -13.68 -22.38
CA ARG A 121 -2.03 -15.07 -22.36
C ARG A 121 -1.01 -16.06 -22.93
N ILE A 122 -0.02 -15.60 -23.69
CA ILE A 122 0.95 -16.48 -24.37
C ILE A 122 2.00 -16.99 -23.39
N ASP A 123 2.58 -16.09 -22.58
CA ASP A 123 3.72 -16.40 -21.73
C ASP A 123 3.38 -16.08 -20.23
N GLY A 124 2.32 -16.68 -19.71
CA GLY A 124 1.83 -16.43 -18.35
C GLY A 124 2.91 -16.56 -17.28
N GLU A 125 3.79 -17.55 -17.39
CA GLU A 125 4.89 -17.77 -16.43
C GLU A 125 5.86 -16.60 -16.33
N ILE A 126 6.08 -15.86 -17.41
CA ILE A 126 6.95 -14.69 -17.39
C ILE A 126 6.32 -13.57 -16.58
N PHE A 127 5.01 -13.37 -16.71
CA PHE A 127 4.30 -12.35 -15.94
C PHE A 127 4.18 -12.72 -14.46
N ASP A 128 3.90 -13.98 -14.14
CA ASP A 128 3.70 -14.47 -12.76
C ASP A 128 4.91 -14.26 -11.84
N LYS A 129 6.09 -14.00 -12.41
CA LYS A 129 7.29 -13.68 -11.61
C LYS A 129 7.19 -12.30 -10.91
N ALA A 130 6.52 -11.32 -11.53
CA ALA A 130 6.44 -9.95 -11.01
C ALA A 130 5.01 -9.40 -10.91
N LEU A 131 4.08 -9.98 -11.64
CA LEU A 131 2.69 -9.54 -11.73
C LEU A 131 1.74 -10.66 -11.31
N HIS A 132 0.59 -10.29 -10.77
CA HIS A 132 -0.56 -11.17 -10.64
C HIS A 132 -1.65 -10.71 -11.60
N LEU A 133 -2.11 -11.64 -12.46
CA LEU A 133 -3.13 -11.39 -13.46
C LEU A 133 -4.47 -11.94 -12.97
N ARG A 134 -5.52 -11.11 -13.02
CA ARG A 134 -6.88 -11.52 -12.62
C ARG A 134 -7.88 -11.11 -13.68
N GLU A 135 -8.73 -12.05 -14.10
CA GLU A 135 -9.86 -11.80 -14.99
C GLU A 135 -11.16 -11.70 -14.16
N ASP A 136 -12.00 -10.71 -14.45
CA ASP A 136 -13.32 -10.58 -13.83
C ASP A 136 -14.38 -11.41 -14.58
N GLY A 137 -15.61 -11.42 -14.06
CA GLY A 137 -16.72 -12.17 -14.67
C GLY A 137 -17.17 -11.65 -16.05
N GLU A 138 -16.68 -10.50 -16.46
CA GLU A 138 -16.95 -9.88 -17.77
C GLU A 138 -15.80 -10.08 -18.77
N GLY A 139 -14.73 -10.78 -18.37
CA GLY A 139 -13.55 -11.03 -19.19
C GLY A 139 -12.55 -9.86 -19.22
N ASN A 140 -12.68 -8.87 -18.34
CA ASN A 140 -11.69 -7.82 -18.21
C ASN A 140 -10.47 -8.32 -17.43
N LEU A 141 -9.28 -8.07 -17.97
CA LEU A 141 -8.01 -8.44 -17.34
C LEU A 141 -7.47 -7.30 -16.50
N TYR A 142 -7.09 -7.61 -15.26
CA TYR A 142 -6.47 -6.69 -14.30
C TYR A 142 -5.09 -7.18 -13.94
N LEU A 143 -4.14 -6.23 -13.81
CA LEU A 143 -2.76 -6.48 -13.45
C LEU A 143 -2.49 -5.87 -12.07
N TYR A 144 -1.85 -6.65 -11.23
CA TYR A 144 -1.33 -6.25 -9.91
C TYR A 144 0.18 -6.43 -9.91
N LEU A 145 0.91 -5.61 -9.18
CA LEU A 145 2.24 -6.01 -8.74
C LEU A 145 2.06 -7.22 -7.80
N LYS A 146 2.83 -8.29 -8.03
CA LYS A 146 2.64 -9.55 -7.30
C LYS A 146 2.75 -9.37 -5.78
N TRP A 147 3.76 -8.64 -5.33
CA TRP A 147 3.95 -8.37 -3.90
C TRP A 147 2.79 -7.55 -3.28
N VAL A 148 2.21 -6.58 -4.03
CA VAL A 148 1.03 -5.83 -3.57
C VAL A 148 -0.17 -6.75 -3.40
N TYR A 149 -0.39 -7.65 -4.38
CA TYR A 149 -1.47 -8.63 -4.30
C TYR A 149 -1.31 -9.58 -3.12
N GLU A 150 -0.09 -10.06 -2.87
CA GLU A 150 0.22 -10.94 -1.75
C GLU A 150 0.00 -10.23 -0.40
N ASP A 151 0.44 -8.97 -0.28
CA ASP A 151 0.19 -8.14 0.90
C ASP A 151 -1.31 -7.92 1.15
N GLU A 152 -2.09 -7.63 0.10
CA GLU A 152 -3.55 -7.49 0.23
C GLU A 152 -4.22 -8.79 0.70
N ARG A 153 -3.78 -9.94 0.19
CA ARG A 153 -4.28 -11.25 0.64
C ARG A 153 -3.93 -11.53 2.09
N GLU A 154 -2.73 -11.18 2.52
CA GLU A 154 -2.33 -11.33 3.91
C GLU A 154 -3.12 -10.40 4.84
N ILE A 155 -3.33 -9.16 4.44
CA ILE A 155 -4.20 -8.21 5.16
C ILE A 155 -5.62 -8.79 5.30
N GLU A 156 -6.21 -9.26 4.21
CA GLU A 156 -7.53 -9.90 4.21
C GLU A 156 -7.58 -11.09 5.17
N ARG A 157 -6.58 -11.97 5.11
CA ARG A 157 -6.45 -13.14 5.99
C ARG A 157 -6.43 -12.74 7.47
N VAL A 158 -5.60 -11.74 7.81
CA VAL A 158 -5.48 -11.25 9.20
C VAL A 158 -6.78 -10.62 9.69
N PHE A 159 -7.42 -9.77 8.86
CA PHE A 159 -8.70 -9.15 9.23
C PHE A 159 -9.82 -10.18 9.38
N THR A 160 -9.89 -11.20 8.51
CA THR A 160 -10.85 -12.30 8.63
C THR A 160 -10.63 -13.06 9.92
N MET A 161 -9.39 -13.45 10.21
CA MET A 161 -9.04 -14.13 11.46
C MET A 161 -9.40 -13.31 12.71
N LEU A 162 -9.21 -11.98 12.66
CA LEU A 162 -9.60 -11.11 13.77
C LEU A 162 -11.13 -10.99 13.89
N ALA A 163 -11.85 -10.91 12.76
CA ALA A 163 -13.30 -10.80 12.75
C ALA A 163 -14.02 -12.07 13.29
N GLU A 164 -13.39 -13.23 13.12
CA GLU A 164 -13.89 -14.52 13.64
C GLU A 164 -13.64 -14.71 15.13
N ARG A 165 -12.83 -13.86 15.77
CA ARG A 165 -12.62 -13.95 17.23
C ARG A 165 -13.87 -13.60 18.00
N PRO A 166 -14.09 -14.21 19.17
CA PRO A 166 -15.17 -13.82 20.05
C PRO A 166 -15.03 -12.38 20.53
N ASP A 167 -16.14 -11.77 20.92
CA ASP A 167 -16.17 -10.44 21.49
C ASP A 167 -15.22 -10.33 22.69
N ILE A 168 -14.56 -9.17 22.81
CA ILE A 168 -13.61 -8.89 23.89
C ILE A 168 -14.38 -8.87 25.23
N SER A 169 -13.90 -9.66 26.20
CA SER A 169 -14.47 -9.66 27.53
C SER A 169 -14.20 -8.33 28.25
N LEU A 170 -15.26 -7.64 28.63
CA LEU A 170 -15.20 -6.36 29.31
C LEU A 170 -15.17 -6.58 30.84
N LYS A 171 -14.23 -5.96 31.54
CA LYS A 171 -14.16 -6.00 33.02
C LYS A 171 -15.34 -5.30 33.69
N MET A 172 -16.02 -4.39 33.00
CA MET A 172 -17.19 -3.66 33.46
C MET A 172 -18.13 -3.43 32.30
N ALA A 173 -19.44 -3.42 32.58
CA ALA A 173 -20.44 -3.05 31.60
C ALA A 173 -20.33 -1.56 31.21
N VAL A 174 -20.54 -1.28 29.92
CA VAL A 174 -20.65 0.07 29.38
C VAL A 174 -22.09 0.32 28.94
N SER A 175 -22.62 1.49 29.25
CA SER A 175 -23.98 1.88 28.85
C SER A 175 -23.95 2.87 27.68
N ARG A 176 -25.03 2.88 26.90
CA ARG A 176 -25.27 3.81 25.81
C ARG A 176 -25.21 5.28 26.29
N GLU A 177 -25.85 5.56 27.44
CA GLU A 177 -25.89 6.90 28.05
C GLU A 177 -24.49 7.41 28.37
N ARG A 178 -23.61 6.51 28.77
CA ARG A 178 -22.24 6.87 29.07
C ARG A 178 -21.43 7.23 27.80
N PHE A 179 -21.62 6.49 26.74
CA PHE A 179 -21.04 6.90 25.43
C PHE A 179 -21.61 8.24 25.00
N LYS A 180 -22.93 8.45 25.11
CA LYS A 180 -23.58 9.70 24.76
C LYS A 180 -23.04 10.88 25.56
N GLN A 181 -22.79 10.70 26.87
CA GLN A 181 -22.16 11.72 27.71
C GLN A 181 -20.74 12.06 27.23
N LYS A 182 -19.94 11.06 26.84
CA LYS A 182 -18.56 11.25 26.37
C LYS A 182 -18.47 11.81 24.95
N LEU A 183 -19.45 11.56 24.12
CA LEU A 183 -19.58 12.13 22.78
C LEU A 183 -19.97 13.61 22.80
N ARG A 184 -20.67 14.06 23.83
CA ARG A 184 -21.16 15.44 23.94
C ARG A 184 -20.02 16.44 23.94
N MET A 185 -20.11 17.44 23.05
CA MET A 185 -19.16 18.55 22.91
C MET A 185 -19.87 19.82 23.40
N PRO A 186 -19.46 20.43 24.53
CA PRO A 186 -20.11 21.63 25.07
C PRO A 186 -20.12 22.80 24.09
N ASP A 187 -19.04 22.93 23.29
CA ASP A 187 -18.84 24.05 22.36
C ASP A 187 -19.35 23.76 20.93
N SER A 188 -20.23 22.76 20.78
CA SER A 188 -20.76 22.43 19.46
C SER A 188 -21.75 23.49 18.99
N ARG A 189 -21.49 24.11 17.83
CA ARG A 189 -22.41 25.06 17.20
C ARG A 189 -23.79 24.47 16.92
N LEU A 190 -23.90 23.16 16.74
CA LEU A 190 -25.18 22.47 16.53
C LEU A 190 -26.06 22.48 17.78
N LEU A 191 -25.50 22.62 19.00
CA LEU A 191 -26.29 22.83 20.23
C LEU A 191 -27.12 24.10 20.18
N GLU A 192 -26.55 25.18 19.61
CA GLU A 192 -27.21 26.49 19.54
C GLU A 192 -28.21 26.58 18.38
N THR A 193 -27.88 25.95 17.23
CA THR A 193 -28.62 26.12 15.98
C THR A 193 -29.63 25.02 15.70
N ALA A 194 -29.40 23.79 16.17
CA ALA A 194 -30.20 22.61 15.85
C ALA A 194 -30.10 21.52 16.93
N ALA A 195 -30.48 21.85 18.17
CA ALA A 195 -30.32 20.97 19.32
C ALA A 195 -30.96 19.57 19.12
N GLY A 196 -32.12 19.46 18.49
CA GLY A 196 -32.78 18.19 18.22
C GLY A 196 -31.97 17.29 17.23
N GLN A 197 -31.36 17.90 16.22
CA GLN A 197 -30.49 17.17 15.28
C GLN A 197 -29.20 16.73 15.98
N TYR A 198 -28.65 17.56 16.85
CA TYR A 198 -27.46 17.22 17.63
C TYR A 198 -27.70 16.02 18.53
N GLU A 199 -28.85 15.95 19.26
CA GLU A 199 -29.19 14.81 20.08
C GLU A 199 -29.35 13.52 19.25
N ALA A 200 -29.99 13.60 18.07
CA ALA A 200 -30.13 12.46 17.17
C ALA A 200 -28.75 11.94 16.65
N ILE A 201 -27.82 12.85 16.40
CA ILE A 201 -26.44 12.48 16.03
C ILE A 201 -25.73 11.78 17.19
N LEU A 202 -25.85 12.31 18.41
CA LEU A 202 -25.26 11.70 19.61
C LEU A 202 -25.83 10.31 19.86
N ASP A 203 -27.13 10.13 19.69
CA ASP A 203 -27.80 8.84 19.83
C ASP A 203 -27.25 7.83 18.84
N ARG A 204 -27.16 8.19 17.58
CA ARG A 204 -26.59 7.33 16.54
C ARG A 204 -25.11 6.99 16.79
N GLN A 205 -24.30 7.97 17.19
CA GLN A 205 -22.89 7.72 17.52
C GLN A 205 -22.73 6.84 18.76
N ALA A 206 -23.59 6.98 19.77
CA ALA A 206 -23.60 6.13 20.95
C ALA A 206 -23.96 4.68 20.60
N ASP A 207 -24.93 4.48 19.71
CA ASP A 207 -25.30 3.15 19.21
C ASP A 207 -24.13 2.50 18.46
N ILE A 208 -23.41 3.26 17.61
CA ILE A 208 -22.19 2.80 16.95
C ILE A 208 -21.13 2.40 17.98
N CYS A 209 -20.87 3.24 18.98
CA CYS A 209 -19.92 2.92 20.05
C CYS A 209 -20.29 1.60 20.77
N MET A 210 -21.57 1.40 21.08
CA MET A 210 -22.04 0.16 21.72
C MET A 210 -21.79 -1.07 20.83
N GLN A 211 -22.01 -0.94 19.52
CA GLN A 211 -21.84 -2.04 18.57
C GLN A 211 -20.38 -2.46 18.43
N ILE A 212 -19.44 -1.49 18.44
CA ILE A 212 -18.03 -1.76 18.11
C ILE A 212 -17.12 -1.97 19.34
N PHE A 213 -17.56 -1.58 20.53
CA PHE A 213 -16.68 -1.49 21.70
C PHE A 213 -16.11 -2.83 22.18
N SER A 214 -16.84 -3.91 22.00
CA SER A 214 -16.39 -5.27 22.33
C SER A 214 -15.81 -6.04 21.13
N LYS A 215 -15.87 -5.47 19.92
CA LYS A 215 -15.44 -6.19 18.72
C LYS A 215 -13.91 -6.26 18.61
N PRO A 216 -13.35 -7.41 18.23
CA PRO A 216 -11.91 -7.58 18.05
C PRO A 216 -11.34 -6.67 16.95
N VAL A 217 -12.15 -6.40 15.93
CA VAL A 217 -11.82 -5.49 14.83
C VAL A 217 -13.07 -4.75 14.37
N CYS A 218 -12.91 -3.50 14.01
CA CYS A 218 -13.97 -2.71 13.39
C CYS A 218 -13.37 -1.65 12.45
N VAL A 219 -14.15 -1.27 11.43
CA VAL A 219 -13.83 -0.18 10.51
C VAL A 219 -14.93 0.87 10.62
N LEU A 220 -14.56 2.09 11.03
CA LEU A 220 -15.47 3.23 11.10
C LEU A 220 -15.23 4.15 9.89
N SER A 221 -16.18 4.14 8.96
CA SER A 221 -16.16 4.95 7.74
C SER A 221 -17.17 6.12 7.82
N GLY A 222 -16.91 7.17 7.08
CA GLY A 222 -17.82 8.33 7.00
C GLY A 222 -17.13 9.55 6.38
N ALA A 223 -17.93 10.50 5.88
CA ALA A 223 -17.44 11.75 5.30
C ALA A 223 -16.61 12.60 6.29
N ALA A 224 -15.89 13.59 5.79
CA ALA A 224 -15.19 14.55 6.65
C ALA A 224 -16.20 15.31 7.54
N GLY A 225 -15.81 15.55 8.80
CA GLY A 225 -16.67 16.29 9.74
C GLY A 225 -17.79 15.49 10.42
N THR A 226 -17.94 14.18 10.13
CA THR A 226 -19.00 13.34 10.76
C THR A 226 -18.72 12.90 12.21
N GLY A 227 -17.64 13.40 12.83
CA GLY A 227 -17.34 13.12 14.23
C GLY A 227 -16.59 11.80 14.49
N LYS A 228 -15.94 11.21 13.49
CA LYS A 228 -15.14 9.97 13.67
C LYS A 228 -14.14 10.07 14.83
N THR A 229 -13.41 11.17 14.93
CA THR A 229 -12.43 11.34 16.02
C THR A 229 -13.09 11.53 17.38
N THR A 230 -14.31 12.07 17.42
CA THR A 230 -15.12 12.15 18.65
C THR A 230 -15.53 10.75 19.12
N VAL A 231 -15.89 9.86 18.19
CA VAL A 231 -16.15 8.44 18.49
C VAL A 231 -14.88 7.76 19.03
N ILE A 232 -13.72 7.95 18.40
CA ILE A 232 -12.43 7.40 18.89
C ILE A 232 -12.16 7.89 20.32
N ARG A 233 -12.33 9.18 20.61
CA ARG A 233 -12.16 9.73 21.97
C ARG A 233 -13.07 9.03 22.96
N ALA A 234 -14.36 8.90 22.65
CA ALA A 234 -15.33 8.26 23.54
C ALA A 234 -14.98 6.79 23.81
N ILE A 235 -14.46 6.08 22.80
CA ILE A 235 -13.98 4.69 22.95
C ILE A 235 -12.76 4.64 23.86
N VAL A 236 -11.73 5.44 23.62
CA VAL A 236 -10.50 5.46 24.42
C VAL A 236 -10.80 5.77 25.90
N GLU A 237 -11.63 6.77 26.18
CA GLU A 237 -12.03 7.10 27.54
C GLU A 237 -12.78 5.94 28.23
N ASN A 238 -13.62 5.21 27.50
CA ASN A 238 -14.30 4.04 28.05
C ASN A 238 -13.38 2.82 28.21
N ILE A 239 -12.38 2.63 27.34
CA ILE A 239 -11.33 1.60 27.51
C ILE A 239 -10.60 1.81 28.85
N LYS A 240 -10.13 3.01 29.11
CA LYS A 240 -9.46 3.36 30.36
C LYS A 240 -10.33 3.09 31.60
N ARG A 241 -11.62 3.39 31.48
CA ARG A 241 -12.56 3.12 32.56
C ARG A 241 -12.78 1.63 32.79
N VAL A 242 -13.02 0.87 31.71
CA VAL A 242 -13.40 -0.54 31.79
C VAL A 242 -12.21 -1.41 32.20
N HIS A 243 -11.03 -1.13 31.70
CA HIS A 243 -9.84 -1.93 31.89
C HIS A 243 -8.83 -1.33 32.87
N GLY A 244 -9.08 -0.10 33.34
CA GLY A 244 -8.19 0.67 34.23
C GLY A 244 -7.29 1.65 33.47
N SER A 245 -6.70 2.61 34.20
CA SER A 245 -5.80 3.64 33.62
C SER A 245 -4.52 3.07 33.02
N GLY A 246 -4.14 1.86 33.39
CA GLY A 246 -3.00 1.12 32.81
C GLY A 246 -3.34 0.33 31.56
N ALA A 247 -4.57 0.43 31.02
CA ALA A 247 -4.91 -0.24 29.76
C ALA A 247 -4.05 0.33 28.61
N GLY A 248 -3.28 -0.56 27.97
CA GLY A 248 -2.47 -0.19 26.82
C GLY A 248 -3.33 -0.03 25.56
N PHE A 249 -3.16 1.06 24.86
CA PHE A 249 -3.70 1.27 23.50
C PHE A 249 -2.71 2.13 22.70
N LEU A 250 -2.78 2.03 21.39
CA LEU A 250 -1.96 2.81 20.47
C LEU A 250 -2.87 3.66 19.57
N LEU A 251 -2.59 4.96 19.51
CA LEU A 251 -3.22 5.86 18.55
C LEU A 251 -2.21 6.20 17.46
N MET A 252 -2.52 5.84 16.25
CA MET A 252 -1.64 6.06 15.09
C MET A 252 -2.39 6.74 13.95
N ALA A 253 -1.67 7.55 13.19
CA ALA A 253 -2.20 8.26 12.03
C ALA A 253 -1.20 8.20 10.86
N PRO A 254 -1.67 8.34 9.61
CA PRO A 254 -0.79 8.28 8.45
C PRO A 254 0.16 9.49 8.35
N THR A 255 -0.20 10.64 8.93
CA THR A 255 0.60 11.88 8.86
C THR A 255 0.78 12.51 10.23
N GLY A 256 1.87 13.28 10.41
CA GLY A 256 2.13 14.02 11.66
C GLY A 256 1.01 14.98 12.03
N LYS A 257 0.44 15.69 11.04
CA LYS A 257 -0.70 16.59 11.28
C LYS A 257 -1.96 15.85 11.75
N ALA A 258 -2.21 14.65 11.23
CA ALA A 258 -3.34 13.83 11.67
C ALA A 258 -3.09 13.26 13.08
N ALA A 259 -1.85 12.84 13.40
CA ALA A 259 -1.47 12.40 14.73
C ALA A 259 -1.64 13.54 15.74
N GLU A 260 -1.13 14.73 15.46
CA GLU A 260 -1.29 15.89 16.34
C GLU A 260 -2.76 16.24 16.60
N ARG A 261 -3.60 16.23 15.55
CA ARG A 261 -5.05 16.42 15.73
C ARG A 261 -5.69 15.36 16.62
N MET A 262 -5.28 14.11 16.43
CA MET A 262 -5.78 13.00 17.25
C MET A 262 -5.36 13.19 18.70
N LYS A 263 -4.10 13.55 19.00
CA LYS A 263 -3.61 13.89 20.33
C LYS A 263 -4.40 15.02 20.98
N GLN A 264 -4.64 16.12 20.26
CA GLN A 264 -5.40 17.27 20.76
C GLN A 264 -6.84 16.89 21.12
N GLN A 265 -7.49 16.04 20.34
CA GLN A 265 -8.89 15.67 20.53
C GLN A 265 -9.09 14.56 21.58
N THR A 266 -8.19 13.58 21.61
CA THR A 266 -8.29 12.46 22.57
C THR A 266 -7.64 12.76 23.91
N LYS A 267 -6.72 13.74 23.97
CA LYS A 267 -5.82 14.03 25.09
C LYS A 267 -4.86 12.87 25.41
N GLU A 268 -4.62 12.02 24.44
CA GLU A 268 -3.75 10.85 24.54
C GLU A 268 -2.60 10.96 23.54
N ASP A 269 -1.47 10.33 23.88
CA ASP A 269 -0.35 10.30 22.99
C ASP A 269 -0.68 9.55 21.70
N SER A 270 -0.27 10.12 20.58
CA SER A 270 -0.43 9.52 19.26
C SER A 270 0.83 9.72 18.44
N SER A 271 1.07 8.81 17.52
CA SER A 271 2.25 8.83 16.64
C SER A 271 1.84 8.63 15.18
N THR A 272 2.78 8.84 14.27
CA THR A 272 2.58 8.35 12.91
C THR A 272 2.85 6.85 12.85
N ILE A 273 2.19 6.17 11.90
CA ILE A 273 2.44 4.74 11.63
C ILE A 273 3.94 4.53 11.34
N HIS A 274 4.55 5.37 10.50
CA HIS A 274 5.98 5.29 10.19
C HIS A 274 6.87 5.45 11.44
N SER A 275 6.56 6.40 12.32
CA SER A 275 7.32 6.60 13.56
C SER A 275 7.23 5.39 14.48
N PHE A 276 6.04 4.77 14.58
CA PHE A 276 5.85 3.56 15.36
C PHE A 276 6.65 2.38 14.78
N LEU A 277 6.58 2.16 13.48
CA LEU A 277 7.31 1.08 12.80
C LEU A 277 8.84 1.28 12.93
N ALA A 278 9.32 2.51 12.78
CA ALA A 278 10.73 2.85 12.94
C ALA A 278 11.22 2.61 14.37
N SER A 279 10.45 3.02 15.39
CA SER A 279 10.82 2.82 16.80
C SER A 279 10.88 1.33 17.20
N ASN A 280 10.14 0.47 16.50
CA ASN A 280 10.21 -0.98 16.68
C ASN A 280 11.28 -1.65 15.79
N GLY A 281 12.03 -0.88 15.01
CA GLY A 281 13.07 -1.39 14.13
C GLY A 281 12.53 -2.19 12.91
N TRP A 282 11.27 -2.00 12.55
CA TRP A 282 10.60 -2.70 11.45
C TRP A 282 10.76 -2.01 10.09
N LEU A 283 11.26 -0.78 10.07
CA LEU A 283 11.63 -0.07 8.85
C LEU A 283 13.15 -0.10 8.66
N ASN A 284 13.58 -0.18 7.40
CA ASN A 284 14.95 0.07 6.99
C ASN A 284 15.21 1.58 6.83
N ARG A 285 16.42 1.96 6.42
CA ARG A 285 16.80 3.37 6.22
C ARG A 285 15.99 4.05 5.09
N ASN A 286 15.45 3.26 4.16
CA ASN A 286 14.64 3.75 3.03
C ASN A 286 13.15 3.84 3.37
N PHE A 287 12.77 3.71 4.65
CA PHE A 287 11.38 3.67 5.12
C PHE A 287 10.54 2.54 4.52
N THR A 288 11.18 1.53 3.94
CA THR A 288 10.52 0.29 3.52
C THR A 288 10.57 -0.75 4.64
N MET A 289 9.60 -1.67 4.65
CA MET A 289 9.57 -2.74 5.65
C MET A 289 10.81 -3.61 5.53
N LYS A 290 11.46 -3.89 6.67
CA LYS A 290 12.47 -4.94 6.71
C LYS A 290 11.78 -6.26 6.41
N ARG A 291 12.26 -6.99 5.40
CA ARG A 291 11.90 -8.40 5.26
C ARG A 291 12.46 -9.11 6.49
N MET A 292 11.59 -9.57 7.36
CA MET A 292 11.99 -10.49 8.41
C MET A 292 12.39 -11.77 7.69
N GLY A 293 13.69 -12.08 7.73
CA GLY A 293 14.20 -13.34 7.19
C GLY A 293 13.44 -14.49 7.84
N GLY A 294 12.88 -15.38 7.02
CA GLY A 294 12.33 -16.64 7.47
C GLY A 294 13.44 -17.57 7.92
#